data_6fb4299f3ceeeb8b5a74ccffa8b686c5
#
_entry.id   6fb4299f3ceeeb8b5a74ccffa8b686c5
#
_cell.length_a   1.000
_cell.length_b   1.000
_cell.length_c   1.000
_cell.angle_alpha   90.00
_cell.angle_beta   90.00
_cell.angle_gamma   90.00
#
_symmetry.space_group_name_H-M   'P 1'
#
loop_
_entity.id
_entity.type
_entity.pdbx_description
1 polymer ?
#
loop_
_entity_poly.entity_id
_entity_poly.type
_entity_poly.pdbx_seq_one_letter_code
_entity_poly.pdbx_strand_id
1 'polypeptide(L)'
;MRKLLLALPVVIFAVFAGLAFVGMQREDPEGLPSAIAGQQAPKVQLDPLEGHVPFAQADLTSGGVKLVNFWASWCAPCRAEHPTLMDFSDRGIPVYGVNYKDNPAKARAFLAELGNPYALAGADPQARMALDWGVYGLPETFV
;
A
#
# COMPACT_ATOMS: atom_id res chain seq x y z
N MET A 1 7.85 26.63 -48.07
CA MET A 1 8.40 26.74 -46.70
C MET A 1 7.40 27.32 -45.69
N ARG A 2 6.76 28.47 -45.98
CA ARG A 2 5.83 29.16 -45.02
C ARG A 2 4.57 28.30 -44.67
N LYS A 3 4.01 27.53 -45.61
CA LYS A 3 2.89 26.64 -45.36
C LYS A 3 3.25 25.43 -44.45
N LEU A 4 4.50 24.95 -44.56
CA LEU A 4 5.01 23.85 -43.74
C LEU A 4 5.21 24.29 -42.29
N LEU A 5 5.66 25.53 -42.06
CA LEU A 5 5.81 26.11 -40.72
C LEU A 5 4.44 26.34 -40.05
N LEU A 6 3.39 26.64 -40.82
CA LEU A 6 2.03 26.79 -40.28
C LEU A 6 1.38 25.46 -39.90
N ALA A 7 1.80 24.35 -40.53
CA ALA A 7 1.31 23.02 -40.18
C ALA A 7 1.99 22.42 -38.95
N LEU A 8 3.21 22.91 -38.59
CA LEU A 8 4.02 22.37 -37.50
C LEU A 8 3.29 22.33 -36.14
N PRO A 9 2.61 23.40 -35.68
CA PRO A 9 1.88 23.37 -34.42
C PRO A 9 0.76 22.31 -34.40
N VAL A 10 0.05 22.15 -35.52
CA VAL A 10 -1.04 21.16 -35.66
C VAL A 10 -0.48 19.73 -35.58
N VAL A 11 0.64 19.48 -36.23
CA VAL A 11 1.30 18.16 -36.18
C VAL A 11 1.80 17.86 -34.74
N ILE A 12 2.44 18.81 -34.09
CA ILE A 12 2.89 18.65 -32.69
C ILE A 12 1.72 18.35 -31.78
N PHE A 13 0.62 19.08 -31.92
CA PHE A 13 -0.58 18.85 -31.10
C PHE A 13 -1.19 17.47 -31.39
N ALA A 14 -1.28 17.05 -32.64
CA ALA A 14 -1.82 15.74 -33.00
C ALA A 14 -0.96 14.59 -32.44
N VAL A 15 0.35 14.72 -32.51
CA VAL A 15 1.29 13.74 -31.90
C VAL A 15 1.12 13.70 -30.39
N PHE A 16 1.08 14.85 -29.73
CA PHE A 16 0.86 14.93 -28.27
C PHE A 16 -0.49 14.33 -27.85
N ALA A 17 -1.57 14.68 -28.56
CA ALA A 17 -2.90 14.13 -28.30
C ALA A 17 -2.94 12.60 -28.52
N GLY A 18 -2.28 12.11 -29.56
CA GLY A 18 -2.16 10.66 -29.81
C GLY A 18 -1.42 9.93 -28.70
N LEU A 19 -0.28 10.47 -28.25
CA LEU A 19 0.48 9.91 -27.14
C LEU A 19 -0.31 9.94 -25.82
N ALA A 20 -1.01 11.04 -25.55
CA ALA A 20 -1.88 11.15 -24.36
C ALA A 20 -3.03 10.13 -24.42
N PHE A 21 -3.67 9.97 -25.58
CA PHE A 21 -4.74 9.00 -25.77
C PHE A 21 -4.26 7.55 -25.54
N VAL A 22 -3.10 7.19 -26.09
CA VAL A 22 -2.49 5.86 -25.85
C VAL A 22 -2.12 5.69 -24.38
N GLY A 23 -1.61 6.75 -23.73
CA GLY A 23 -1.30 6.74 -22.30
C GLY A 23 -2.52 6.51 -21.41
N MET A 24 -3.68 7.06 -21.78
CA MET A 24 -4.95 6.86 -21.05
C MET A 24 -5.56 5.46 -21.22
N GLN A 25 -5.14 4.71 -22.23
CA GLN A 25 -5.62 3.33 -22.48
C GLN A 25 -4.80 2.26 -21.73
N ARG A 26 -3.87 2.63 -20.86
CA ARG A 26 -3.19 1.66 -20.01
C ARG A 26 -4.19 1.02 -19.05
N GLU A 27 -4.12 -0.29 -18.89
CA GLU A 27 -5.02 -1.06 -18.03
C GLU A 27 -4.91 -0.67 -16.56
N ASP A 28 -3.77 -0.15 -16.14
CA ASP A 28 -3.55 0.37 -14.78
C ASP A 28 -2.69 1.64 -14.83
N PRO A 29 -3.29 2.83 -15.07
CA PRO A 29 -2.57 4.09 -15.14
C PRO A 29 -2.06 4.59 -13.78
N GLU A 30 -2.62 4.08 -12.67
CA GLU A 30 -2.25 4.47 -11.29
C GLU A 30 -1.40 3.42 -10.58
N GLY A 31 -1.28 2.23 -11.16
CA GLY A 31 -0.46 1.15 -10.62
C GLY A 31 1.02 1.47 -10.72
N LEU A 32 1.62 1.85 -9.60
CA LEU A 32 3.08 1.90 -9.50
C LEU A 32 3.59 0.49 -9.23
N PRO A 33 4.45 -0.08 -10.09
CA PRO A 33 5.02 -1.38 -9.82
C PRO A 33 5.81 -1.33 -8.51
N SER A 34 5.49 -2.24 -7.59
CA SER A 34 6.23 -2.34 -6.32
C SER A 34 7.71 -2.58 -6.61
N ALA A 35 8.58 -1.75 -6.03
CA ALA A 35 10.03 -1.87 -6.19
C ALA A 35 10.60 -3.18 -5.62
N ILE A 36 9.84 -3.85 -4.74
CA ILE A 36 10.25 -5.09 -4.08
C ILE A 36 9.49 -6.33 -4.56
N ALA A 37 8.62 -6.19 -5.58
CA ALA A 37 7.91 -7.35 -6.13
C ALA A 37 8.89 -8.42 -6.61
N GLY A 38 8.68 -9.67 -6.18
CA GLY A 38 9.56 -10.81 -6.49
C GLY A 38 10.89 -10.83 -5.73
N GLN A 39 11.11 -9.93 -4.78
CA GLN A 39 12.27 -9.92 -3.91
C GLN A 39 11.91 -10.50 -2.52
N GLN A 40 12.94 -10.81 -1.73
CA GLN A 40 12.73 -11.15 -0.33
C GLN A 40 12.20 -9.92 0.42
N ALA A 41 11.23 -10.15 1.32
CA ALA A 41 10.70 -9.10 2.18
C ALA A 41 11.83 -8.39 2.94
N PRO A 42 11.88 -7.05 2.92
CA PRO A 42 12.85 -6.28 3.70
C PRO A 42 12.72 -6.56 5.20
N LYS A 43 13.65 -6.04 5.97
CA LYS A 43 13.67 -6.25 7.43
C LYS A 43 12.38 -5.77 8.10
N VAL A 44 11.88 -6.58 9.02
CA VAL A 44 10.79 -6.19 9.91
C VAL A 44 11.38 -5.40 11.09
N GLN A 45 10.89 -4.17 11.27
CA GLN A 45 11.28 -3.26 12.35
C GLN A 45 10.03 -2.59 12.88
N LEU A 46 9.48 -3.15 13.96
CA LEU A 46 8.21 -2.70 14.54
C LEU A 46 8.37 -2.41 16.03
N ASP A 47 7.78 -1.31 16.45
CA ASP A 47 7.54 -1.02 17.85
C ASP A 47 6.26 -1.73 18.33
N PRO A 48 6.11 -1.98 19.64
CA PRO A 48 4.87 -2.53 20.17
C PRO A 48 3.65 -1.65 19.85
N LEU A 49 2.57 -2.27 19.43
CA LEU A 49 1.25 -1.67 19.35
C LEU A 49 0.39 -2.25 20.48
N GLU A 50 -0.16 -1.39 21.34
CA GLU A 50 -0.91 -1.80 22.53
C GLU A 50 -2.03 -2.80 22.19
N GLY A 51 -2.05 -3.91 22.91
CA GLY A 51 -3.01 -5.00 22.68
C GLY A 51 -2.67 -5.96 21.52
N HIS A 52 -1.50 -5.77 20.89
CA HIS A 52 -1.06 -6.58 19.74
C HIS A 52 0.36 -7.10 19.94
N VAL A 53 0.65 -8.23 19.33
CA VAL A 53 2.00 -8.80 19.25
C VAL A 53 2.61 -8.40 17.91
N PRO A 54 3.76 -7.72 17.87
CA PRO A 54 4.46 -7.43 16.63
C PRO A 54 4.91 -8.72 15.96
N PHE A 55 4.78 -8.78 14.63
CA PHE A 55 5.37 -9.89 13.88
C PHE A 55 6.87 -9.69 13.67
N ALA A 56 7.59 -10.77 13.48
CA ALA A 56 9.02 -10.80 13.21
C ALA A 56 9.30 -11.32 11.80
N GLN A 57 10.56 -11.20 11.36
CA GLN A 57 11.00 -11.73 10.06
C GLN A 57 10.67 -13.22 9.87
N ALA A 58 10.77 -14.00 10.94
CA ALA A 58 10.47 -15.43 10.92
C ALA A 58 9.00 -15.72 10.58
N ASP A 59 8.08 -14.84 11.00
CA ASP A 59 6.66 -15.01 10.71
C ASP A 59 6.36 -14.87 9.22
N LEU A 60 7.10 -14.02 8.50
CA LEU A 60 6.96 -13.86 7.06
C LEU A 60 7.44 -15.08 6.28
N THR A 61 8.44 -15.77 6.79
CA THR A 61 9.08 -16.92 6.12
C THR A 61 8.49 -18.27 6.54
N SER A 62 7.55 -18.31 7.46
CA SER A 62 6.99 -19.54 8.06
C SER A 62 6.06 -20.36 7.13
N GLY A 63 6.11 -20.18 5.83
CA GLY A 63 5.31 -20.90 4.84
C GLY A 63 3.87 -20.36 4.71
N GLY A 64 3.24 -20.62 3.56
CA GLY A 64 1.91 -20.11 3.22
C GLY A 64 1.87 -18.62 2.86
N VAL A 65 0.79 -18.21 2.21
CA VAL A 65 0.54 -16.81 1.84
C VAL A 65 0.20 -15.98 3.08
N LYS A 66 0.76 -14.80 3.15
CA LYS A 66 0.48 -13.80 4.19
C LYS A 66 0.31 -12.43 3.56
N LEU A 67 -0.50 -11.60 4.17
CA LEU A 67 -0.68 -10.22 3.77
C LEU A 67 -0.01 -9.31 4.81
N VAL A 68 0.79 -8.35 4.35
CA VAL A 68 1.35 -7.29 5.20
C VAL A 68 0.73 -5.98 4.77
N ASN A 69 -0.17 -5.44 5.58
CA ASN A 69 -0.93 -4.23 5.30
C ASN A 69 -0.39 -3.04 6.10
N PHE A 70 -0.02 -1.98 5.40
CA PHE A 70 0.35 -0.69 5.99
C PHE A 70 -0.89 0.19 6.09
N TRP A 71 -1.20 0.65 7.29
CA TRP A 71 -2.43 1.37 7.59
C TRP A 71 -2.26 2.45 8.67
N ALA A 72 -3.25 3.34 8.77
CA ALA A 72 -3.34 4.29 9.88
C ALA A 72 -4.79 4.68 10.17
N SER A 73 -5.08 5.10 11.40
CA SER A 73 -6.42 5.53 11.81
C SER A 73 -6.91 6.81 11.10
N TRP A 74 -5.99 7.65 10.67
CA TRP A 74 -6.26 8.88 9.94
C TRP A 74 -6.42 8.69 8.42
N CYS A 75 -6.19 7.47 7.91
CA CYS A 75 -6.24 7.13 6.49
C CYS A 75 -7.68 6.76 6.08
N ALA A 76 -8.37 7.63 5.36
CA ALA A 76 -9.73 7.37 4.91
C ALA A 76 -9.84 6.19 3.92
N PRO A 77 -8.93 6.01 2.93
CA PRO A 77 -8.92 4.82 2.08
C PRO A 77 -8.69 3.52 2.86
N CYS A 78 -7.88 3.53 3.95
CA CYS A 78 -7.68 2.35 4.80
C CYS A 78 -9.00 1.90 5.45
N ARG A 79 -9.84 2.85 5.85
CA ARG A 79 -11.19 2.56 6.38
C ARG A 79 -12.09 1.90 5.33
N ALA A 80 -11.99 2.33 4.07
CA ALA A 80 -12.76 1.76 2.97
C ALA A 80 -12.30 0.33 2.61
N GLU A 81 -11.00 0.04 2.69
CA GLU A 81 -10.43 -1.29 2.43
C GLU A 81 -10.66 -2.27 3.59
N HIS A 82 -10.84 -1.78 4.81
CA HIS A 82 -10.87 -2.58 6.04
C HIS A 82 -11.81 -3.80 6.00
N PRO A 83 -13.03 -3.73 5.44
CA PRO A 83 -13.92 -4.90 5.31
C PRO A 83 -13.32 -6.03 4.48
N THR A 84 -12.50 -5.69 3.47
CA THR A 84 -11.80 -6.69 2.64
C THR A 84 -10.72 -7.43 3.45
N LEU A 85 -10.00 -6.72 4.31
CA LEU A 85 -9.02 -7.33 5.21
C LEU A 85 -9.70 -8.25 6.24
N MET A 86 -10.87 -7.87 6.75
CA MET A 86 -11.69 -8.71 7.63
C MET A 86 -12.09 -10.01 6.91
N ASP A 87 -12.57 -9.93 5.66
CA ASP A 87 -12.93 -11.11 4.87
C ASP A 87 -11.73 -12.06 4.64
N PHE A 88 -10.53 -11.52 4.37
CA PHE A 88 -9.31 -12.34 4.28
C PHE A 88 -8.99 -13.03 5.60
N SER A 89 -9.08 -12.33 6.71
CA SER A 89 -8.86 -12.88 8.04
C SER A 89 -9.87 -13.99 8.36
N ASP A 90 -11.15 -13.77 8.07
CA ASP A 90 -12.24 -14.74 8.29
C ASP A 90 -12.07 -16.01 7.44
N ARG A 91 -11.44 -15.90 6.27
CA ARG A 91 -11.05 -17.05 5.42
C ARG A 91 -9.76 -17.73 5.86
N GLY A 92 -9.17 -17.31 6.97
CA GLY A 92 -7.96 -17.91 7.53
C GLY A 92 -6.67 -17.51 6.83
N ILE A 93 -6.68 -16.44 6.03
CA ILE A 93 -5.47 -15.84 5.44
C ILE A 93 -4.85 -14.92 6.49
N PRO A 94 -3.63 -15.17 6.97
CA PRO A 94 -3.00 -14.32 7.98
C PRO A 94 -2.75 -12.92 7.43
N VAL A 95 -3.32 -11.90 8.09
CA VAL A 95 -3.08 -10.50 7.80
C VAL A 95 -2.22 -9.93 8.92
N TYR A 96 -1.09 -9.31 8.56
CA TYR A 96 -0.18 -8.65 9.48
C TYR A 96 -0.28 -7.14 9.30
N GLY A 97 -0.45 -6.41 10.41
CA GLY A 97 -0.67 -4.97 10.38
C GLY A 97 0.57 -4.16 10.73
N VAL A 98 0.89 -3.15 9.91
CA VAL A 98 1.89 -2.12 10.21
C VAL A 98 1.18 -0.79 10.38
N ASN A 99 1.08 -0.33 11.62
CA ASN A 99 0.44 0.95 11.94
C ASN A 99 1.43 2.10 11.71
N TYR A 100 1.21 2.87 10.66
CA TYR A 100 2.14 3.86 10.13
C TYR A 100 1.89 5.25 10.71
N LYS A 101 2.89 5.85 11.36
CA LYS A 101 2.87 7.24 11.86
C LYS A 101 1.54 7.63 12.52
N ASP A 102 1.06 6.82 13.40
CA ASP A 102 -0.26 6.98 14.02
C ASP A 102 -0.18 7.27 15.52
N ASN A 103 -1.27 7.75 16.05
CA ASN A 103 -1.44 7.86 17.51
C ASN A 103 -1.96 6.51 18.05
N PRO A 104 -1.28 5.90 19.05
CA PRO A 104 -1.67 4.58 19.54
C PRO A 104 -3.12 4.49 20.05
N ALA A 105 -3.63 5.55 20.69
CA ALA A 105 -5.02 5.57 21.19
C ALA A 105 -6.02 5.62 20.02
N LYS A 106 -5.71 6.36 18.94
CA LYS A 106 -6.55 6.42 17.73
C LYS A 106 -6.49 5.11 16.94
N ALA A 107 -5.31 4.49 16.82
CA ALA A 107 -5.15 3.19 16.18
C ALA A 107 -6.01 2.13 16.90
N ARG A 108 -5.96 2.09 18.22
CA ARG A 108 -6.79 1.19 19.03
C ARG A 108 -8.28 1.46 18.84
N ALA A 109 -8.70 2.73 18.89
CA ALA A 109 -10.09 3.10 18.68
C ALA A 109 -10.61 2.69 17.30
N PHE A 110 -9.78 2.83 16.25
CA PHE A 110 -10.09 2.39 14.90
C PHE A 110 -10.37 0.88 14.82
N LEU A 111 -9.49 0.06 15.43
CA LEU A 111 -9.67 -1.39 15.45
C LEU A 111 -10.84 -1.82 16.37
N ALA A 112 -11.10 -1.09 17.44
CA ALA A 112 -12.27 -1.36 18.30
C ALA A 112 -13.60 -1.06 17.59
N GLU A 113 -13.63 -0.04 16.72
CA GLU A 113 -14.81 0.35 15.96
C GLU A 113 -15.09 -0.59 14.78
N LEU A 114 -14.05 -0.96 14.02
CA LEU A 114 -14.20 -1.65 12.73
C LEU A 114 -13.91 -3.17 12.80
N GLY A 115 -13.44 -3.66 13.95
CA GLY A 115 -12.91 -5.01 14.09
C GLY A 115 -11.40 -5.07 13.87
N ASN A 116 -10.79 -6.18 14.23
CA ASN A 116 -9.35 -6.40 14.09
C ASN A 116 -9.07 -7.55 13.12
N PRO A 117 -8.63 -7.27 11.87
CA PRO A 117 -8.28 -8.30 10.90
C PRO A 117 -6.87 -8.89 11.13
N TYR A 118 -6.05 -8.26 11.99
CA TYR A 118 -4.64 -8.57 12.10
C TYR A 118 -4.37 -9.71 13.07
N ALA A 119 -3.77 -10.79 12.57
CA ALA A 119 -3.25 -11.87 13.40
C ALA A 119 -2.08 -11.39 14.27
N LEU A 120 -1.22 -10.55 13.71
CA LEU A 120 -0.12 -9.88 14.38
C LEU A 120 -0.06 -8.43 13.89
N ALA A 121 0.28 -7.49 14.77
CA ALA A 121 0.41 -6.10 14.36
C ALA A 121 1.44 -5.36 15.22
N GLY A 122 2.13 -4.39 14.61
CA GLY A 122 3.05 -3.51 15.29
C GLY A 122 2.98 -2.09 14.76
N ALA A 123 3.67 -1.18 15.41
CA ALA A 123 3.71 0.23 15.04
C ALA A 123 5.03 0.58 14.32
N ASP A 124 4.93 1.45 13.33
CA ASP A 124 6.06 2.09 12.64
C ASP A 124 5.96 3.62 12.76
N PRO A 125 6.21 4.17 13.96
CA PRO A 125 5.99 5.59 14.23
C PRO A 125 6.95 6.51 13.49
N GLN A 126 8.13 6.02 13.11
CA GLN A 126 9.13 6.77 12.34
C GLN A 126 9.11 6.46 10.85
N ALA A 127 8.22 5.58 10.38
CA ALA A 127 8.12 5.14 8.99
C ALA A 127 9.41 4.47 8.46
N ARG A 128 10.20 3.84 9.30
CA ARG A 128 11.44 3.16 8.87
C ARG A 128 11.13 1.92 8.07
N MET A 129 10.23 1.09 8.59
CA MET A 129 9.80 -0.11 7.89
C MET A 129 9.09 0.24 6.58
N ALA A 130 8.18 1.23 6.61
CA ALA A 130 7.50 1.68 5.41
C ALA A 130 8.47 2.17 4.32
N LEU A 131 9.53 2.91 4.71
CA LEU A 131 10.57 3.37 3.78
C LEU A 131 11.34 2.20 3.17
N ASP A 132 11.78 1.24 3.99
CA ASP A 132 12.53 0.07 3.55
C ASP A 132 11.69 -0.85 2.63
N TRP A 133 10.37 -0.89 2.83
CA TRP A 133 9.43 -1.63 2.01
C TRP A 133 8.97 -0.88 0.75
N GLY A 134 9.39 0.36 0.58
CA GLY A 134 9.04 1.19 -0.58
C GLY A 134 7.58 1.63 -0.59
N VAL A 135 6.95 1.74 0.58
CA VAL A 135 5.58 2.25 0.74
C VAL A 135 5.52 3.71 0.32
N TYR A 136 4.73 4.00 -0.68
CA TYR A 136 4.56 5.37 -1.19
C TYR A 136 3.25 6.02 -0.75
N GLY A 137 2.30 5.24 -0.26
CA GLY A 137 1.01 5.75 0.22
C GLY A 137 0.24 4.69 1.01
N LEU A 138 -0.83 5.13 1.71
CA LEU A 138 -1.70 4.24 2.45
C LEU A 138 -3.09 4.19 1.82
N PRO A 139 -3.77 3.04 1.84
CA PRO A 139 -3.26 1.73 2.27
C PRO A 139 -2.31 1.11 1.25
N GLU A 140 -1.40 0.25 1.70
CA GLU A 140 -0.61 -0.59 0.82
C GLU A 140 -0.49 -1.99 1.41
N THR A 141 -0.69 -3.03 0.57
CA THR A 141 -0.67 -4.43 0.99
C THR A 141 0.31 -5.23 0.15
N PHE A 142 1.24 -5.90 0.81
CA PHE A 142 2.21 -6.82 0.22
C PHE A 142 1.76 -8.26 0.45
N VAL A 143 2.03 -9.13 -0.53
CA VAL A 143 1.71 -10.55 -0.52
C VAL A 143 2.96 -11.38 -0.60
#